data_7bde0e9fb9aeb0b6e57f89c22372e71d
#
_entry.id   7bde0e9fb9aeb0b6e57f89c22372e71d
#
_cell.length_a   1.000
_cell.length_b   1.000
_cell.length_c   1.000
_cell.angle_alpha   90.00
_cell.angle_beta   90.00
_cell.angle_gamma   90.00
#
_symmetry.space_group_name_H-M   'P 1'
#
loop_
_entity.id
_entity.type
_entity.pdbx_description
1 polymer ?
#
loop_
_entity_poly.entity_id
_entity_poly.type
_entity_poly.pdbx_seq_one_letter_code
_entity_poly.pdbx_strand_id
1 'polypeptide(L)'
;NGAGKTTIINAISAMVPYQGSIVFNGKPLPLKSNQVVRKGIVQVPEGRKVFAGLTVEENLMVGAYTERNRKQLPQLLKQQYALFPRLEERNDQDAGTLSGGEQQMLVICRALMGSPSLLMLDEPSLGLAPIVVREVFETIKRIKENGTTILLVEQNANKSLCMSDYGYVIENGRVILEGKGQDLLSNAKVSEAYLGGKRKPTC
;
A
#
# COMPACT_ATOMS: atom_id res chain seq x y z
N ASN A 1 -6.91 8.20 -14.07
CA ASN A 1 -6.11 9.21 -13.36
C ASN A 1 -6.98 10.42 -13.05
N GLY A 2 -6.63 11.20 -11.97
CA GLY A 2 -7.34 12.43 -11.63
C GLY A 2 -8.66 12.26 -10.87
N ALA A 3 -9.08 11.06 -10.53
CA ALA A 3 -10.34 10.81 -9.80
C ALA A 3 -10.31 11.21 -8.30
N GLY A 4 -9.16 11.67 -7.77
CA GLY A 4 -9.01 12.07 -6.36
C GLY A 4 -8.53 10.98 -5.41
N LYS A 5 -8.15 9.79 -5.89
CA LYS A 5 -7.72 8.65 -5.06
C LYS A 5 -6.50 8.97 -4.18
N THR A 6 -5.41 9.45 -4.76
CA THR A 6 -4.21 9.91 -4.04
C THR A 6 -4.51 11.03 -3.05
N THR A 7 -5.44 11.94 -3.41
CA THR A 7 -5.86 13.04 -2.52
C THR A 7 -6.50 12.50 -1.24
N ILE A 8 -7.31 11.44 -1.32
CA ILE A 8 -7.92 10.79 -0.15
C ILE A 8 -6.84 10.22 0.77
N ILE A 9 -5.89 9.47 0.22
CA ILE A 9 -4.78 8.91 1.01
C ILE A 9 -3.95 10.02 1.66
N ASN A 10 -3.65 11.09 0.92
CA ASN A 10 -2.90 12.24 1.43
C ASN A 10 -3.69 13.00 2.51
N ALA A 11 -5.01 13.07 2.42
CA ALA A 11 -5.84 13.64 3.47
C ALA A 11 -5.80 12.79 4.76
N ILE A 12 -5.89 11.46 4.63
CA ILE A 12 -5.76 10.54 5.77
C ILE A 12 -4.39 10.68 6.43
N SER A 13 -3.32 10.84 5.63
CA SER A 13 -1.95 11.03 6.13
C SER A 13 -1.69 12.45 6.66
N ALA A 14 -2.68 13.35 6.65
CA ALA A 14 -2.54 14.75 6.99
C ALA A 14 -1.44 15.48 6.18
N MET A 15 -1.29 15.12 4.90
CA MET A 15 -0.36 15.74 3.94
C MET A 15 -1.03 16.86 3.13
N VAL A 16 -2.36 16.84 3.06
CA VAL A 16 -3.16 17.89 2.41
C VAL A 16 -4.32 18.29 3.33
N PRO A 17 -4.77 19.56 3.30
CA PRO A 17 -5.94 19.98 4.05
C PRO A 17 -7.20 19.29 3.52
N TYR A 18 -8.18 19.07 4.40
CA TYR A 18 -9.48 18.52 4.06
C TYR A 18 -10.60 19.20 4.86
N GLN A 19 -11.83 19.07 4.40
CA GLN A 19 -13.03 19.48 5.13
C GLN A 19 -13.78 18.25 5.64
N GLY A 20 -14.45 18.37 6.78
CA GLY A 20 -15.14 17.27 7.42
C GLY A 20 -14.30 16.59 8.49
N SER A 21 -14.51 15.30 8.72
CA SER A 21 -13.81 14.52 9.76
C SER A 21 -13.32 13.18 9.22
N ILE A 22 -12.15 12.77 9.67
CA ILE A 22 -11.62 11.41 9.46
C ILE A 22 -11.49 10.76 10.83
N VAL A 23 -12.09 9.57 10.96
CA VAL A 23 -12.11 8.80 12.21
C VAL A 23 -11.40 7.48 12.01
N PHE A 24 -10.48 7.16 12.91
CA PHE A 24 -9.77 5.89 12.94
C PHE A 24 -9.89 5.24 14.32
N ASN A 25 -10.36 3.99 14.39
CA ASN A 25 -10.64 3.29 15.64
C ASN A 25 -11.48 4.12 16.62
N GLY A 26 -12.54 4.75 16.13
CA GLY A 26 -13.49 5.55 16.94
C GLY A 26 -12.97 6.92 17.39
N LYS A 27 -11.78 7.36 16.97
CA LYS A 27 -11.18 8.63 17.35
C LYS A 27 -10.84 9.48 16.12
N PRO A 28 -11.05 10.82 16.18
CA PRO A 28 -10.61 11.70 15.12
C PRO A 28 -9.10 11.60 14.87
N LEU A 29 -8.70 11.65 13.60
CA LEU A 29 -7.30 11.67 13.23
C LEU A 29 -6.64 13.01 13.56
N PRO A 30 -5.35 12.98 13.97
CA PRO A 30 -4.56 14.19 14.13
C PRO A 30 -4.34 14.92 12.79
N LEU A 31 -4.15 16.23 12.83
CA LEU A 31 -3.87 17.07 11.66
C LEU A 31 -2.38 17.16 11.30
N LYS A 32 -1.51 16.36 11.93
CA LYS A 32 -0.06 16.35 11.67
C LYS A 32 0.36 14.94 11.27
N SER A 33 1.04 14.80 10.13
CA SER A 33 1.47 13.51 9.56
C SER A 33 2.26 12.63 10.54
N ASN A 34 3.18 13.22 11.30
CA ASN A 34 3.96 12.48 12.29
C ASN A 34 3.11 11.91 13.44
N GLN A 35 1.98 12.53 13.75
CA GLN A 35 1.03 12.02 14.74
C GLN A 35 0.14 10.91 14.14
N VAL A 36 -0.21 11.01 12.85
CA VAL A 36 -0.95 9.98 12.11
C VAL A 36 -0.13 8.69 12.08
N VAL A 37 1.17 8.78 11.73
CA VAL A 37 2.06 7.61 11.72
C VAL A 37 2.15 6.96 13.10
N ARG A 38 2.22 7.75 14.19
CA ARG A 38 2.21 7.23 15.58
C ARG A 38 0.90 6.55 15.98
N LYS A 39 -0.18 6.72 15.20
CA LYS A 39 -1.43 5.96 15.36
C LYS A 39 -1.41 4.62 14.63
N GLY A 40 -0.29 4.29 13.98
CA GLY A 40 -0.13 3.05 13.22
C GLY A 40 -0.68 3.13 11.80
N ILE A 41 -0.80 4.32 11.22
CA ILE A 41 -1.21 4.53 9.83
C ILE A 41 0.03 4.90 9.04
N VAL A 42 0.42 4.06 8.08
CA VAL A 42 1.60 4.28 7.25
C VAL A 42 1.21 4.25 5.77
N GLN A 43 1.72 5.21 5.01
CA GLN A 43 1.49 5.34 3.58
C GLN A 43 2.73 4.94 2.78
N VAL A 44 2.54 4.12 1.76
CA VAL A 44 3.47 3.90 0.66
C VAL A 44 2.96 4.72 -0.53
N PRO A 45 3.60 5.84 -0.85
CA PRO A 45 3.19 6.69 -1.95
C PRO A 45 3.55 6.08 -3.31
N GLU A 46 2.92 6.58 -4.36
CA GLU A 46 3.26 6.26 -5.74
C GLU A 46 4.74 6.60 -6.05
N GLY A 47 5.35 5.82 -6.95
CA GLY A 47 6.64 6.17 -7.56
C GLY A 47 7.86 5.63 -6.81
N ARG A 48 7.74 4.52 -6.06
CA ARG A 48 8.88 3.75 -5.52
C ARG A 48 9.90 4.64 -4.80
N LYS A 49 9.45 5.40 -3.79
CA LYS A 49 10.27 6.39 -3.07
C LYS A 49 11.32 5.73 -2.16
N VAL A 50 12.31 5.06 -2.76
CA VAL A 50 13.50 4.58 -2.04
C VAL A 50 14.40 5.76 -1.69
N PHE A 51 15.21 5.60 -0.64
CA PHE A 51 16.31 6.50 -0.34
C PHE A 51 17.54 5.99 -1.10
N ALA A 52 17.75 6.51 -2.31
CA ALA A 52 18.95 6.23 -3.08
C ALA A 52 20.18 6.72 -2.31
N GLY A 53 21.30 5.99 -2.40
CA GLY A 53 22.48 6.25 -1.61
C GLY A 53 22.46 5.67 -0.18
N LEU A 54 21.31 5.10 0.25
CA LEU A 54 21.25 4.22 1.40
C LEU A 54 21.14 2.76 0.93
N THR A 55 21.70 1.84 1.72
CA THR A 55 21.56 0.41 1.47
C THR A 55 20.10 -0.07 1.63
N VAL A 56 19.82 -1.28 1.22
CA VAL A 56 18.52 -1.92 1.45
C VAL A 56 18.21 -1.98 2.94
N GLU A 57 19.15 -2.45 3.76
CA GLU A 57 18.97 -2.54 5.21
C GLU A 57 18.74 -1.17 5.85
N GLU A 58 19.54 -0.16 5.48
CA GLU A 58 19.36 1.21 5.97
C GLU A 58 17.99 1.78 5.59
N ASN A 59 17.51 1.52 4.36
CA ASN A 59 16.15 1.88 3.96
C ASN A 59 15.09 1.24 4.86
N LEU A 60 15.23 -0.04 5.18
CA LEU A 60 14.32 -0.74 6.09
C LEU A 60 14.38 -0.11 7.49
N MET A 61 15.57 0.14 8.01
CA MET A 61 15.78 0.71 9.34
C MET A 61 15.17 2.11 9.49
N VAL A 62 15.19 2.93 8.43
CA VAL A 62 14.46 4.23 8.42
C VAL A 62 12.96 4.03 8.66
N GLY A 63 12.36 2.95 8.15
CA GLY A 63 10.95 2.63 8.38
C GLY A 63 10.59 2.40 9.84
N ALA A 64 11.55 1.96 10.64
CA ALA A 64 11.38 1.66 12.07
C ALA A 64 11.54 2.88 12.99
N TYR A 65 11.58 4.11 12.47
CA TYR A 65 11.85 5.30 13.27
C TYR A 65 10.82 5.55 14.41
N THR A 66 9.62 5.02 14.27
CA THR A 66 8.58 5.09 15.30
C THR A 66 8.66 3.98 16.34
N GLU A 67 9.45 2.92 16.05
CA GLU A 67 9.61 1.78 16.96
C GLU A 67 10.39 2.20 18.20
N ARG A 68 9.73 2.11 19.35
CA ARG A 68 10.33 2.50 20.63
C ARG A 68 11.21 1.40 21.23
N ASN A 69 10.87 0.14 20.93
CA ASN A 69 11.61 -1.00 21.45
C ASN A 69 12.66 -1.46 20.43
N ARG A 70 13.83 -0.86 20.49
CA ARG A 70 14.96 -1.20 19.60
C ARG A 70 15.37 -2.67 19.64
N LYS A 71 15.02 -3.41 20.71
CA LYS A 71 15.28 -4.86 20.79
C LYS A 71 14.45 -5.67 19.82
N GLN A 72 13.34 -5.12 19.32
CA GLN A 72 12.50 -5.78 18.31
C GLN A 72 12.99 -5.58 16.86
N LEU A 73 13.89 -4.63 16.61
CA LEU A 73 14.37 -4.33 15.26
C LEU A 73 14.94 -5.54 14.50
N PRO A 74 15.79 -6.40 15.10
CA PRO A 74 16.29 -7.59 14.41
C PRO A 74 15.17 -8.56 14.02
N GLN A 75 14.14 -8.70 14.86
CA GLN A 75 12.99 -9.55 14.57
C GLN A 75 12.14 -8.96 13.44
N LEU A 76 11.89 -7.65 13.48
CA LEU A 76 11.15 -6.95 12.42
C LEU A 76 11.88 -7.08 11.08
N LEU A 77 13.19 -6.88 11.06
CA LEU A 77 14.02 -7.01 9.87
C LEU A 77 13.94 -8.43 9.30
N LYS A 78 14.08 -9.46 10.16
CA LYS A 78 13.92 -10.87 9.77
C LYS A 78 12.54 -11.16 9.18
N GLN A 79 11.48 -10.55 9.70
CA GLN A 79 10.12 -10.69 9.15
C GLN A 79 10.02 -10.09 7.74
N GLN A 80 10.66 -8.95 7.48
CA GLN A 80 10.67 -8.35 6.14
C GLN A 80 11.46 -9.21 5.15
N TYR A 81 12.59 -9.75 5.55
CA TYR A 81 13.38 -10.67 4.73
C TYR A 81 12.64 -11.99 4.46
N ALA A 82 11.90 -12.53 5.44
CA ALA A 82 11.02 -13.68 5.22
C ALA A 82 9.86 -13.39 4.25
N LEU A 83 9.37 -12.14 4.24
CA LEU A 83 8.35 -11.70 3.28
C LEU A 83 8.92 -11.54 1.87
N PHE A 84 10.16 -11.03 1.76
CA PHE A 84 10.84 -10.80 0.50
C PHE A 84 12.35 -11.13 0.57
N PRO A 85 12.75 -12.43 0.39
CA PRO A 85 14.12 -12.91 0.60
C PRO A 85 15.19 -12.20 -0.23
N ARG A 86 14.83 -11.73 -1.43
CA ARG A 86 15.78 -10.99 -2.29
C ARG A 86 16.31 -9.70 -1.66
N LEU A 87 15.59 -9.11 -0.70
CA LEU A 87 16.10 -7.95 0.03
C LEU A 87 17.20 -8.35 1.01
N GLU A 88 17.14 -9.55 1.59
CA GLU A 88 18.21 -10.08 2.45
C GLU A 88 19.49 -10.35 1.65
N GLU A 89 19.35 -10.97 0.47
CA GLU A 89 20.47 -11.26 -0.44
C GLU A 89 21.21 -9.99 -0.89
N ARG A 90 20.55 -8.82 -0.80
CA ARG A 90 21.01 -7.51 -1.29
C ARG A 90 21.06 -6.45 -0.18
N ASN A 91 21.11 -6.87 1.09
CA ASN A 91 20.99 -5.99 2.24
C ASN A 91 21.98 -4.82 2.22
N ASP A 92 23.21 -5.04 1.76
CA ASP A 92 24.28 -4.05 1.66
C ASP A 92 24.31 -3.29 0.32
N GLN A 93 23.40 -3.63 -0.63
CA GLN A 93 23.34 -2.99 -1.94
C GLN A 93 22.66 -1.62 -1.84
N ASP A 94 23.15 -0.61 -2.59
CA ASP A 94 22.47 0.68 -2.76
C ASP A 94 21.07 0.47 -3.34
N ALA A 95 20.05 0.98 -2.63
CA ALA A 95 18.65 0.83 -3.01
C ALA A 95 18.31 1.49 -4.37
N GLY A 96 19.07 2.49 -4.77
CA GLY A 96 18.91 3.14 -6.07
C GLY A 96 19.26 2.23 -7.24
N THR A 97 20.08 1.19 -7.02
CA THR A 97 20.54 0.25 -8.06
C THR A 97 19.64 -0.97 -8.22
N LEU A 98 18.63 -1.14 -7.37
CA LEU A 98 17.66 -2.21 -7.45
C LEU A 98 16.77 -2.08 -8.68
N SER A 99 16.25 -3.20 -9.17
CA SER A 99 15.18 -3.21 -10.17
C SER A 99 13.92 -2.52 -9.65
N GLY A 100 13.07 -2.00 -10.55
CA GLY A 100 11.83 -1.32 -10.13
C GLY A 100 10.89 -2.19 -9.29
N GLY A 101 10.90 -3.50 -9.48
CA GLY A 101 10.16 -4.46 -8.65
C GLY A 101 10.73 -4.59 -7.24
N GLU A 102 12.05 -4.74 -7.13
CA GLU A 102 12.74 -4.81 -5.83
C GLU A 102 12.60 -3.49 -5.06
N GLN A 103 12.69 -2.34 -5.74
CA GLN A 103 12.42 -1.04 -5.11
C GLN A 103 11.00 -0.96 -4.57
N GLN A 104 10.00 -1.45 -5.31
CA GLN A 104 8.62 -1.48 -4.85
C GLN A 104 8.46 -2.36 -3.59
N MET A 105 9.09 -3.53 -3.58
CA MET A 105 9.08 -4.40 -2.40
C MET A 105 9.80 -3.77 -1.22
N LEU A 106 10.92 -3.10 -1.46
CA LEU A 106 11.66 -2.40 -0.42
C LEU A 106 10.82 -1.31 0.25
N VAL A 107 10.10 -0.47 -0.52
CA VAL A 107 9.27 0.58 0.09
C VAL A 107 8.06 0.01 0.87
N ILE A 108 7.49 -1.12 0.44
CA ILE A 108 6.45 -1.83 1.19
C ILE A 108 7.03 -2.40 2.49
N CYS A 109 8.14 -3.13 2.43
CA CYS A 109 8.81 -3.68 3.61
C CYS A 109 9.26 -2.58 4.58
N ARG A 110 9.78 -1.46 4.07
CA ARG A 110 10.11 -0.28 4.89
C ARG A 110 8.90 0.24 5.66
N ALA A 111 7.73 0.31 5.03
CA ALA A 111 6.51 0.74 5.70
C ALA A 111 6.09 -0.24 6.82
N LEU A 112 6.30 -1.54 6.62
CA LEU A 112 5.99 -2.58 7.59
C LEU A 112 6.94 -2.60 8.80
N MET A 113 8.15 -2.06 8.68
CA MET A 113 9.07 -1.91 9.82
C MET A 113 8.49 -1.07 10.96
N GLY A 114 7.53 -0.19 10.66
CA GLY A 114 6.78 0.58 11.66
C GLY A 114 5.62 -0.19 12.31
N SER A 115 5.44 -1.48 12.02
CA SER A 115 4.34 -2.33 12.52
C SER A 115 2.96 -1.66 12.39
N PRO A 116 2.56 -1.22 11.19
CA PRO A 116 1.32 -0.46 11.02
C PRO A 116 0.08 -1.32 11.28
N SER A 117 -0.94 -0.72 11.89
CA SER A 117 -2.29 -1.30 11.93
C SER A 117 -3.09 -1.02 10.64
N LEU A 118 -2.74 0.06 9.93
CA LEU A 118 -3.27 0.40 8.62
C LEU A 118 -2.12 0.75 7.67
N LEU A 119 -1.95 -0.06 6.64
CA LEU A 119 -1.03 0.19 5.53
C LEU A 119 -1.80 0.74 4.33
N MET A 120 -1.47 1.94 3.90
CA MET A 120 -2.06 2.58 2.72
C MET A 120 -1.10 2.48 1.54
N LEU A 121 -1.56 1.93 0.42
CA LEU A 121 -0.76 1.70 -0.78
C LEU A 121 -1.36 2.50 -1.94
N ASP A 122 -0.58 3.41 -2.52
CA ASP A 122 -1.00 4.24 -3.65
C ASP A 122 -0.38 3.72 -4.95
N GLU A 123 -1.22 3.09 -5.77
CA GLU A 123 -0.88 2.50 -7.08
C GLU A 123 0.41 1.64 -7.06
N PRO A 124 0.53 0.65 -6.14
CA PRO A 124 1.77 -0.09 -5.96
C PRO A 124 2.19 -0.92 -7.18
N SER A 125 1.29 -1.18 -8.12
CA SER A 125 1.59 -1.95 -9.32
C SER A 125 1.96 -1.10 -10.55
N LEU A 126 1.89 0.23 -10.44
CA LEU A 126 2.07 1.13 -11.58
C LEU A 126 3.47 1.03 -12.20
N GLY A 127 3.51 0.87 -13.53
CA GLY A 127 4.77 0.83 -14.30
C GLY A 127 5.64 -0.39 -14.02
N LEU A 128 5.07 -1.49 -13.50
CA LEU A 128 5.76 -2.75 -13.29
C LEU A 128 5.43 -3.77 -14.38
N ALA A 129 6.39 -4.65 -14.65
CA ALA A 129 6.16 -5.80 -15.55
C ALA A 129 5.08 -6.74 -14.98
N PRO A 130 4.30 -7.44 -15.82
CA PRO A 130 3.17 -8.27 -15.39
C PRO A 130 3.55 -9.35 -14.35
N ILE A 131 4.76 -9.89 -14.42
CA ILE A 131 5.25 -10.87 -13.44
C ILE A 131 5.43 -10.23 -12.06
N VAL A 132 6.01 -9.03 -12.00
CA VAL A 132 6.25 -8.28 -10.78
C VAL A 132 4.93 -7.78 -10.17
N VAL A 133 3.97 -7.36 -11.01
CA VAL A 133 2.61 -7.02 -10.55
C VAL A 133 1.99 -8.17 -9.78
N ARG A 134 2.15 -9.42 -10.26
CA ARG A 134 1.66 -10.61 -9.51
C ARG A 134 2.33 -10.74 -8.16
N GLU A 135 3.66 -10.61 -8.11
CA GLU A 135 4.42 -10.69 -6.85
C GLU A 135 3.98 -9.61 -5.85
N VAL A 136 3.74 -8.37 -6.31
CA VAL A 136 3.23 -7.27 -5.47
C VAL A 136 1.87 -7.65 -4.86
N PHE A 137 0.92 -8.12 -5.67
CA PHE A 137 -0.41 -8.47 -5.18
C PHE A 137 -0.38 -9.68 -4.23
N GLU A 138 0.45 -10.69 -4.49
CA GLU A 138 0.66 -11.82 -3.57
C GLU A 138 1.26 -11.36 -2.24
N THR A 139 2.22 -10.43 -2.29
CA THR A 139 2.81 -9.85 -1.09
C THR A 139 1.77 -9.09 -0.28
N ILE A 140 0.95 -8.25 -0.93
CA ILE A 140 -0.14 -7.52 -0.28
C ILE A 140 -1.14 -8.48 0.38
N LYS A 141 -1.47 -9.58 -0.29
CA LYS A 141 -2.35 -10.63 0.25
C LYS A 141 -1.75 -11.25 1.53
N ARG A 142 -0.46 -11.61 1.51
CA ARG A 142 0.24 -12.14 2.70
C ARG A 142 0.26 -11.15 3.85
N ILE A 143 0.47 -9.85 3.57
CA ILE A 143 0.42 -8.79 4.59
C ILE A 143 -0.97 -8.71 5.23
N LYS A 144 -2.03 -8.78 4.43
CA LYS A 144 -3.43 -8.83 4.90
C LYS A 144 -3.68 -10.07 5.78
N GLU A 145 -3.26 -11.24 5.33
CA GLU A 145 -3.40 -12.51 6.06
C GLU A 145 -2.67 -12.50 7.41
N ASN A 146 -1.58 -11.73 7.51
CA ASN A 146 -0.86 -11.49 8.76
C ASN A 146 -1.53 -10.46 9.68
N GLY A 147 -2.74 -9.98 9.35
CA GLY A 147 -3.57 -9.14 10.21
C GLY A 147 -3.40 -7.64 10.02
N THR A 148 -2.60 -7.17 9.05
CA THR A 148 -2.51 -5.75 8.73
C THR A 148 -3.70 -5.32 7.89
N THR A 149 -4.44 -4.29 8.33
CA THR A 149 -5.49 -3.67 7.48
C THR A 149 -4.83 -2.93 6.33
N ILE A 150 -5.38 -3.09 5.11
CA ILE A 150 -4.85 -2.47 3.90
C ILE A 150 -5.90 -1.55 3.28
N LEU A 151 -5.50 -0.31 2.99
CA LEU A 151 -6.21 0.58 2.09
C LEU A 151 -5.42 0.65 0.78
N LEU A 152 -5.94 -0.02 -0.26
CA LEU A 152 -5.30 -0.10 -1.56
C LEU A 152 -5.97 0.85 -2.54
N VAL A 153 -5.21 1.75 -3.13
CA VAL A 153 -5.60 2.55 -4.29
C VAL A 153 -4.94 1.95 -5.52
N GLU A 154 -5.73 1.59 -6.51
CA GLU A 154 -5.28 0.94 -7.74
C GLU A 154 -6.15 1.30 -8.93
N GLN A 155 -5.55 1.26 -10.12
CA GLN A 155 -6.27 1.32 -11.39
C GLN A 155 -6.64 -0.07 -11.91
N ASN A 156 -5.88 -1.10 -11.51
CA ASN A 156 -6.17 -2.49 -11.85
C ASN A 156 -7.36 -3.01 -11.03
N ALA A 157 -8.57 -2.60 -11.42
CA ALA A 157 -9.79 -2.90 -10.70
C ALA A 157 -10.02 -4.41 -10.50
N ASN A 158 -9.68 -5.24 -11.51
CA ASN A 158 -9.86 -6.68 -11.41
C ASN A 158 -9.07 -7.27 -10.24
N LYS A 159 -7.74 -7.09 -10.25
CA LYS A 159 -6.87 -7.64 -9.19
C LYS A 159 -7.20 -7.07 -7.81
N SER A 160 -7.47 -5.76 -7.74
CA SER A 160 -7.80 -5.10 -6.48
C SER A 160 -9.08 -5.64 -5.86
N LEU A 161 -10.15 -5.71 -6.65
CA LEU A 161 -11.46 -6.17 -6.18
C LEU A 161 -11.46 -7.66 -5.84
N CYS A 162 -10.66 -8.49 -6.56
CA CYS A 162 -10.50 -9.90 -6.23
C CYS A 162 -9.98 -10.15 -4.80
N MET A 163 -9.13 -9.29 -4.29
CA MET A 163 -8.52 -9.46 -2.96
C MET A 163 -9.17 -8.60 -1.87
N SER A 164 -10.03 -7.65 -2.25
CA SER A 164 -10.66 -6.71 -1.33
C SER A 164 -11.89 -7.31 -0.66
N ASP A 165 -12.04 -7.06 0.65
CA ASP A 165 -13.28 -7.37 1.37
C ASP A 165 -14.36 -6.37 0.99
N TYR A 166 -14.00 -5.09 0.81
CA TYR A 166 -14.87 -3.99 0.44
C TYR A 166 -14.16 -3.03 -0.52
N GLY A 167 -14.89 -2.44 -1.44
CA GLY A 167 -14.36 -1.53 -2.44
C GLY A 167 -15.21 -0.28 -2.62
N TYR A 168 -14.55 0.80 -3.04
CA TYR A 168 -15.16 2.06 -3.44
C TYR A 168 -14.72 2.39 -4.87
N VAL A 169 -15.65 2.65 -5.75
CA VAL A 169 -15.37 3.15 -7.11
C VAL A 169 -15.51 4.66 -7.10
N ILE A 170 -14.40 5.33 -7.42
CA ILE A 170 -14.32 6.79 -7.38
C ILE A 170 -14.19 7.33 -8.80
N GLU A 171 -15.04 8.27 -9.14
CA GLU A 171 -15.03 8.98 -10.42
C GLU A 171 -15.27 10.47 -10.19
N ASN A 172 -14.45 11.32 -10.81
CA ASN A 172 -14.55 12.79 -10.70
C ASN A 172 -14.68 13.29 -9.26
N GLY A 173 -13.91 12.71 -8.33
CA GLY A 173 -13.91 13.11 -6.92
C GLY A 173 -15.11 12.62 -6.11
N ARG A 174 -15.94 11.74 -6.64
CA ARG A 174 -17.14 11.20 -5.97
C ARG A 174 -17.11 9.69 -5.92
N VAL A 175 -17.61 9.12 -4.83
CA VAL A 175 -17.91 7.69 -4.75
C VAL A 175 -19.18 7.44 -5.55
N ILE A 176 -19.07 6.65 -6.63
CA ILE A 176 -20.20 6.32 -7.50
C ILE A 176 -20.79 4.93 -7.21
N LEU A 177 -19.97 4.03 -6.69
CA LEU A 177 -20.39 2.68 -6.26
C LEU A 177 -19.53 2.26 -5.06
N GLU A 178 -20.11 1.46 -4.19
CA GLU A 178 -19.43 0.79 -3.10
C GLU A 178 -20.04 -0.56 -2.78
N GLY A 179 -19.28 -1.48 -2.20
CA GLY A 179 -19.77 -2.80 -1.83
C GLY A 179 -18.66 -3.81 -1.62
N LYS A 180 -19.03 -5.07 -1.40
CA LYS A 180 -18.06 -6.15 -1.33
C LYS A 180 -17.30 -6.29 -2.65
N GLY A 181 -16.01 -6.61 -2.59
CA GLY A 181 -15.17 -6.73 -3.78
C GLY A 181 -15.77 -7.67 -4.84
N GLN A 182 -16.29 -8.82 -4.43
CA GLN A 182 -16.93 -9.81 -5.32
C GLN A 182 -18.21 -9.28 -5.98
N ASP A 183 -19.01 -8.49 -5.24
CA ASP A 183 -20.23 -7.90 -5.76
C ASP A 183 -19.93 -6.83 -6.82
N LEU A 184 -18.87 -6.03 -6.55
CA LEU A 184 -18.39 -5.02 -7.50
C LEU A 184 -17.78 -5.65 -8.76
N LEU A 185 -17.07 -6.78 -8.66
CA LEU A 185 -16.53 -7.51 -9.81
C LEU A 185 -17.65 -7.99 -10.77
N SER A 186 -18.81 -8.37 -10.23
CA SER A 186 -19.96 -8.82 -11.01
C SER A 186 -20.89 -7.68 -11.47
N ASN A 187 -20.60 -6.44 -11.05
CA ASN A 187 -21.42 -5.28 -11.42
C ASN A 187 -21.17 -4.88 -12.89
N ALA A 188 -22.26 -4.78 -13.68
CA ALA A 188 -22.19 -4.47 -15.10
C ALA A 188 -21.47 -3.14 -15.40
N LYS A 189 -21.73 -2.09 -14.62
CA LYS A 189 -21.09 -0.78 -14.79
C LYS A 189 -19.59 -0.84 -14.54
N VAL A 190 -19.15 -1.58 -13.49
CA VAL A 190 -17.72 -1.79 -13.19
C VAL A 190 -17.06 -2.61 -14.29
N SER A 191 -17.74 -3.67 -14.76
CA SER A 191 -17.25 -4.53 -15.84
C SER A 191 -17.06 -3.76 -17.15
N GLU A 192 -18.01 -2.94 -17.53
CA GLU A 192 -17.95 -2.14 -18.76
C GLU A 192 -16.88 -1.05 -18.70
N ALA A 193 -16.83 -0.29 -17.59
CA ALA A 193 -15.93 0.87 -17.46
C ALA A 193 -14.47 0.48 -17.16
N TYR A 194 -14.23 -0.59 -16.38
CA TYR A 194 -12.92 -0.87 -15.80
C TYR A 194 -12.36 -2.28 -16.05
N LEU A 195 -13.19 -3.24 -16.53
CA LEU A 195 -12.79 -4.65 -16.73
C LEU A 195 -12.75 -5.09 -18.21
N GLY A 196 -12.98 -4.15 -19.17
CA GLY A 196 -12.91 -4.43 -20.59
C GLY A 196 -14.11 -5.20 -21.18
N GLY A 197 -15.25 -5.18 -20.53
CA GLY A 197 -16.61 -5.38 -21.09
C GLY A 197 -17.03 -6.78 -21.53
N LYS A 198 -16.17 -7.78 -21.74
CA LYS A 198 -16.59 -9.09 -22.31
C LYS A 198 -15.98 -10.34 -21.63
N ARG A 199 -15.09 -10.22 -20.69
CA ARG A 199 -14.52 -11.38 -19.99
C ARG A 199 -15.02 -11.41 -18.56
N LYS A 200 -15.55 -12.59 -18.13
CA LYS A 200 -15.79 -12.81 -16.70
C LYS A 200 -14.48 -12.55 -15.96
N PRO A 201 -14.47 -11.68 -14.93
CA PRO A 201 -13.28 -11.47 -14.13
C PRO A 201 -12.82 -12.80 -13.52
N THR A 202 -11.59 -13.18 -13.74
CA THR A 202 -10.95 -14.34 -13.10
C THR A 202 -10.02 -13.83 -12.01
N CYS A 203 -10.28 -14.23 -10.80
CA CYS A 203 -9.42 -13.99 -9.63
C CYS A 203 -8.23 -14.94 -9.57
#